data_2509f712f15bb80713ba5b2f02b9bda1
#
_entry.id   2509f712f15bb80713ba5b2f02b9bda1
#
_cell.length_a   1.000
_cell.length_b   1.000
_cell.length_c   1.000
_cell.angle_alpha   90.00
_cell.angle_beta   90.00
_cell.angle_gamma   90.00
#
_symmetry.space_group_name_H-M   'P 1'
#
loop_
_entity.id
_entity.type
_entity.pdbx_description
1 polymer ?
#
loop_
_entity_poly.entity_id
_entity_poly.type
_entity_poly.pdbx_seq_one_letter_code
_entity_poly.pdbx_strand_id
1 'polypeptide(L)'
;MRNKKGISLIVLVITIIVIIILAAAVILTLNGNNPIENSKQATFDSDCAELKSAMSMYMTTFMAEDVNHDGPFANTGTVTIVETVPEDKAEAVPSETVGTTRTASDVVTWKTLGFSGRPASIDTATYNPATGLFDITATNTEVDNKVGW
;
A
#
# COMPACT_ATOMS: atom_id res chain seq x y z
N MET A 1 11.17 -66.64 -21.41
CA MET A 1 11.21 -65.66 -20.30
C MET A 1 10.81 -64.29 -20.76
N ARG A 2 9.84 -63.74 -20.16
CA ARG A 2 9.44 -62.38 -20.45
C ARG A 2 10.51 -61.39 -20.00
N ASN A 3 10.82 -60.45 -20.82
CA ASN A 3 11.83 -59.43 -20.56
C ASN A 3 11.28 -58.35 -19.63
N LYS A 4 11.39 -58.56 -18.34
CA LYS A 4 10.96 -57.62 -17.30
C LYS A 4 11.69 -56.26 -17.39
N LYS A 5 12.87 -56.20 -17.98
CA LYS A 5 13.64 -54.98 -18.20
C LYS A 5 12.99 -54.03 -19.24
N GLY A 6 12.33 -54.58 -20.27
CA GLY A 6 11.61 -53.81 -21.25
C GLY A 6 10.37 -53.10 -20.70
N ILE A 7 9.61 -53.77 -19.81
CA ILE A 7 8.44 -53.19 -19.15
C ILE A 7 8.85 -52.10 -18.17
N SER A 8 9.92 -52.28 -17.43
CA SER A 8 10.46 -51.26 -16.52
C SER A 8 10.96 -50.03 -17.24
N LEU A 9 11.59 -50.18 -18.40
CA LEU A 9 12.06 -49.10 -19.24
C LEU A 9 10.89 -48.28 -19.79
N ILE A 10 9.82 -48.91 -20.26
CA ILE A 10 8.61 -48.25 -20.75
C ILE A 10 7.93 -47.47 -19.64
N VAL A 11 7.79 -48.05 -18.45
CA VAL A 11 7.22 -47.37 -17.29
C VAL A 11 8.06 -46.15 -16.90
N LEU A 12 9.39 -46.29 -16.91
CA LEU A 12 10.27 -45.13 -16.62
C LEU A 12 10.12 -44.02 -17.60
N VAL A 13 10.06 -44.30 -18.91
CA VAL A 13 9.88 -43.31 -19.99
C VAL A 13 8.53 -42.62 -19.87
N ILE A 14 7.45 -43.36 -19.64
CA ILE A 14 6.10 -42.79 -19.44
C ILE A 14 6.06 -41.89 -18.21
N THR A 15 6.68 -42.32 -17.11
CA THR A 15 6.74 -41.51 -15.89
C THR A 15 7.46 -40.18 -16.12
N ILE A 16 8.57 -40.19 -16.82
CA ILE A 16 9.32 -38.98 -17.16
C ILE A 16 8.48 -38.03 -18.05
N ILE A 17 7.81 -38.58 -19.04
CA ILE A 17 6.93 -37.77 -19.94
C ILE A 17 5.78 -37.12 -19.15
N VAL A 18 5.15 -37.87 -18.26
CA VAL A 18 4.06 -37.36 -17.42
C VAL A 18 4.57 -36.24 -16.50
N ILE A 19 5.73 -36.41 -15.88
CA ILE A 19 6.33 -35.38 -15.03
C ILE A 19 6.64 -34.12 -15.81
N ILE A 20 7.17 -34.22 -17.02
CA ILE A 20 7.47 -33.08 -17.89
C ILE A 20 6.18 -32.33 -18.29
N ILE A 21 5.12 -33.06 -18.65
CA ILE A 21 3.82 -32.46 -19.00
C ILE A 21 3.22 -31.73 -17.77
N LEU A 22 3.26 -32.32 -16.60
CA LEU A 22 2.76 -31.71 -15.37
C LEU A 22 3.57 -30.47 -15.00
N ALA A 23 4.90 -30.53 -15.11
CA ALA A 23 5.77 -29.37 -14.85
C ALA A 23 5.48 -28.22 -15.83
N ALA A 24 5.31 -28.53 -17.12
CA ALA A 24 4.95 -27.54 -18.13
C ALA A 24 3.59 -26.89 -17.85
N ALA A 25 2.59 -27.69 -17.43
CA ALA A 25 1.26 -27.18 -17.07
C ALA A 25 1.31 -26.24 -15.86
N VAL A 26 2.11 -26.59 -14.83
CA VAL A 26 2.29 -25.72 -13.65
C VAL A 26 2.96 -24.41 -14.03
N ILE A 27 4.00 -24.43 -14.85
CA ILE A 27 4.71 -23.22 -15.30
C ILE A 27 3.77 -22.32 -16.13
N LEU A 28 2.95 -22.92 -16.99
CA LEU A 28 1.97 -22.15 -17.79
C LEU A 28 0.89 -21.50 -16.91
N THR A 29 0.45 -22.20 -15.89
CA THR A 29 -0.55 -21.68 -14.94
C THR A 29 0.01 -20.53 -14.11
N LEU A 30 1.27 -20.61 -13.71
CA LEU A 30 1.94 -19.54 -12.97
C LEU A 30 2.18 -18.29 -13.83
N ASN A 31 2.45 -18.45 -15.13
CA ASN A 31 2.62 -17.32 -16.04
C ASN A 31 1.29 -16.63 -16.41
N GLY A 32 0.18 -17.35 -16.39
CA GLY A 32 -1.15 -16.80 -16.72
C GLY A 32 -1.86 -16.11 -15.55
N ASN A 33 -1.60 -16.56 -14.34
CA ASN A 33 -2.18 -16.03 -13.09
C ASN A 33 -1.05 -15.78 -12.10
N ASN A 34 -0.28 -14.72 -12.27
CA ASN A 34 0.90 -14.49 -11.45
C ASN A 34 0.50 -14.27 -9.96
N PRO A 35 0.53 -15.32 -9.09
CA PRO A 35 0.10 -15.20 -7.71
C PRO A 35 1.01 -14.27 -6.90
N ILE A 36 2.23 -14.03 -7.35
CA ILE A 36 3.18 -13.12 -6.73
C ILE A 36 2.77 -11.67 -6.98
N GLU A 37 2.37 -11.32 -8.21
CA GLU A 37 1.86 -9.98 -8.54
C GLU A 37 0.54 -9.71 -7.82
N ASN A 38 -0.38 -10.66 -7.82
CA ASN A 38 -1.64 -10.56 -7.10
C ASN A 38 -1.43 -10.38 -5.60
N SER A 39 -0.43 -11.04 -5.02
CA SER A 39 -0.06 -10.88 -3.61
C SER A 39 0.52 -9.50 -3.32
N LYS A 40 1.35 -8.96 -4.20
CA LYS A 40 1.89 -7.60 -4.09
C LYS A 40 0.79 -6.55 -4.21
N GLN A 41 -0.12 -6.72 -5.17
CA GLN A 41 -1.29 -5.85 -5.33
C GLN A 41 -2.17 -5.88 -4.07
N ALA A 42 -2.46 -7.05 -3.54
CA ALA A 42 -3.26 -7.21 -2.32
C ALA A 42 -2.60 -6.56 -1.10
N THR A 43 -1.29 -6.66 -0.96
CA THR A 43 -0.53 -6.00 0.11
C THR A 43 -0.61 -4.48 -0.04
N PHE A 44 -0.38 -3.96 -1.23
CA PHE A 44 -0.50 -2.54 -1.53
C PHE A 44 -1.92 -2.02 -1.25
N ASP A 45 -2.95 -2.73 -1.71
CA ASP A 45 -4.35 -2.36 -1.48
C ASP A 45 -4.69 -2.35 0.01
N SER A 46 -4.16 -3.30 0.78
CA SER A 46 -4.32 -3.36 2.24
C SER A 46 -3.64 -2.18 2.94
N ASP A 47 -2.41 -1.86 2.56
CA ASP A 47 -1.66 -0.73 3.12
C ASP A 47 -2.34 0.61 2.77
N CYS A 48 -2.88 0.74 1.56
CA CYS A 48 -3.66 1.91 1.15
C CYS A 48 -4.96 2.06 1.98
N ALA A 49 -5.67 0.96 2.22
CA ALA A 49 -6.89 0.97 3.04
C ALA A 49 -6.57 1.34 4.50
N GLU A 50 -5.47 0.84 5.04
CA GLU A 50 -4.99 1.20 6.36
C GLU A 50 -4.62 2.68 6.44
N LEU A 51 -3.94 3.22 5.43
CA LEU A 51 -3.62 4.65 5.33
C LEU A 51 -4.89 5.51 5.32
N LYS A 52 -5.87 5.14 4.53
CA LYS A 52 -7.16 5.87 4.47
C LYS A 52 -7.86 5.88 5.81
N SER A 53 -7.89 4.75 6.49
CA SER A 53 -8.44 4.61 7.84
C SER A 53 -7.67 5.43 8.88
N ALA A 54 -6.35 5.37 8.83
CA ALA A 54 -5.47 6.12 9.72
C ALA A 54 -5.62 7.64 9.54
N MET A 55 -5.73 8.13 8.31
CA MET A 55 -5.96 9.54 8.02
C MET A 55 -7.32 10.00 8.57
N SER A 56 -8.36 9.21 8.38
CA SER A 56 -9.69 9.50 8.91
C SER A 56 -9.69 9.58 10.43
N MET A 57 -9.00 8.66 11.09
CA MET A 57 -8.84 8.65 12.55
C MET A 57 -8.03 9.86 13.04
N TYR A 58 -6.94 10.20 12.36
CA TYR A 58 -6.12 11.37 12.67
C TYR A 58 -6.93 12.67 12.56
N MET A 59 -7.68 12.84 11.49
CA MET A 59 -8.55 14.01 11.28
C MET A 59 -9.59 14.13 12.40
N THR A 60 -10.24 13.02 12.75
CA THR A 60 -11.26 13.00 13.81
C THR A 60 -10.67 13.31 15.17
N THR A 61 -9.54 12.71 15.52
CA THR A 61 -8.84 12.94 16.79
C THR A 61 -8.34 14.39 16.88
N PHE A 62 -7.76 14.91 15.80
CA PHE A 62 -7.29 16.28 15.75
C PHE A 62 -8.45 17.27 15.98
N MET A 63 -9.56 17.09 15.28
CA MET A 63 -10.74 17.96 15.43
C MET A 63 -11.37 17.86 16.83
N ALA A 64 -11.27 16.71 17.48
CA ALA A 64 -11.74 16.53 18.86
C ALA A 64 -10.87 17.29 19.88
N GLU A 65 -9.56 17.37 19.62
CA GLU A 65 -8.61 18.08 20.48
C GLU A 65 -8.51 19.59 20.13
N ASP A 66 -8.78 19.96 18.89
CA ASP A 66 -8.70 21.32 18.42
C ASP A 66 -9.94 22.13 18.85
N VAL A 67 -9.74 23.14 19.66
CA VAL A 67 -10.82 23.96 20.22
C VAL A 67 -11.65 24.68 19.14
N ASN A 68 -11.03 25.01 18.01
CA ASN A 68 -11.70 25.70 16.91
C ASN A 68 -12.35 24.74 15.89
N HIS A 69 -12.06 23.44 15.97
CA HIS A 69 -12.57 22.39 15.08
C HIS A 69 -12.33 22.65 13.58
N ASP A 70 -11.22 23.28 13.24
CA ASP A 70 -10.88 23.65 11.85
C ASP A 70 -9.97 22.63 11.12
N GLY A 71 -9.57 21.57 11.83
CA GLY A 71 -8.79 20.47 11.28
C GLY A 71 -7.28 20.78 11.08
N PRO A 72 -6.46 19.78 10.75
CA PRO A 72 -5.00 19.93 10.69
C PRO A 72 -4.48 20.56 9.40
N PHE A 73 -5.26 20.52 8.31
CA PHE A 73 -4.81 20.90 6.99
C PHE A 73 -5.58 22.09 6.43
N ALA A 74 -4.92 22.86 5.57
CA ALA A 74 -5.63 23.85 4.75
C ALA A 74 -6.55 23.12 3.75
N ASN A 75 -7.74 23.69 3.48
CA ASN A 75 -8.67 23.13 2.49
C ASN A 75 -8.23 23.38 1.04
N THR A 76 -7.03 23.86 0.84
CA THR A 76 -6.43 24.14 -0.47
C THR A 76 -5.04 23.51 -0.54
N GLY A 77 -4.75 22.89 -1.67
CA GLY A 77 -3.46 22.26 -1.90
C GLY A 77 -3.42 20.78 -1.52
N THR A 78 -2.26 20.21 -1.65
CA THR A 78 -2.00 18.80 -1.43
C THR A 78 -1.15 18.61 -0.18
N VAL A 79 -1.53 17.68 0.66
CA VAL A 79 -0.77 17.27 1.85
C VAL A 79 0.12 16.09 1.48
N THR A 80 1.41 16.21 1.76
CA THR A 80 2.38 15.12 1.51
C THR A 80 2.58 14.31 2.79
N ILE A 81 2.54 12.99 2.66
CA ILE A 81 2.84 12.08 3.76
C ILE A 81 4.33 11.72 3.67
N VAL A 82 5.08 12.07 4.71
CA VAL A 82 6.54 11.97 4.73
C VAL A 82 7.04 11.10 5.89
N GLU A 83 8.26 10.62 5.80
CA GLU A 83 8.91 9.89 6.92
C GLU A 83 9.41 10.84 8.00
N THR A 84 9.98 11.97 7.57
CA THR A 84 10.47 13.03 8.46
C THR A 84 9.98 14.39 7.96
N VAL A 85 9.60 15.25 8.88
CA VAL A 85 9.17 16.61 8.54
C VAL A 85 10.37 17.40 8.02
N PRO A 86 10.27 18.06 6.84
CA PRO A 86 11.31 18.95 6.34
C PRO A 86 11.63 20.08 7.35
N GLU A 87 12.87 20.56 7.37
CA GLU A 87 13.32 21.59 8.32
C GLU A 87 12.57 22.93 8.20
N ASP A 88 12.06 23.21 7.01
CA ASP A 88 11.28 24.43 6.69
C ASP A 88 9.77 24.30 6.97
N LYS A 89 9.32 23.14 7.45
CA LYS A 89 7.90 22.82 7.67
C LYS A 89 7.68 22.28 9.07
N ALA A 90 6.43 22.32 9.50
CA ALA A 90 6.00 21.74 10.76
C ALA A 90 4.66 21.02 10.59
N GLU A 91 4.45 19.95 11.35
CA GLU A 91 3.13 19.33 11.42
C GLU A 91 2.15 20.22 12.17
N ALA A 92 0.88 20.08 11.85
CA ALA A 92 -0.17 20.80 12.56
C ALA A 92 -0.31 20.28 14.00
N VAL A 93 -0.54 21.19 14.91
CA VAL A 93 -0.83 20.92 16.32
C VAL A 93 -2.22 21.49 16.64
N PRO A 94 -3.09 20.75 17.37
CA PRO A 94 -4.39 21.26 17.78
C PRO A 94 -4.26 22.57 18.57
N SER A 95 -5.17 23.50 18.34
CA SER A 95 -5.21 24.75 19.13
C SER A 95 -5.88 24.51 20.48
N GLU A 96 -5.23 24.90 21.57
CA GLU A 96 -5.76 24.81 22.93
C GLU A 96 -6.53 26.06 23.36
N THR A 97 -6.49 27.14 22.54
CA THR A 97 -7.09 28.43 22.88
C THR A 97 -8.11 28.85 21.83
N VAL A 98 -9.32 29.18 22.27
CA VAL A 98 -10.40 29.67 21.39
C VAL A 98 -9.98 30.97 20.69
N GLY A 99 -10.20 31.03 19.39
CA GLY A 99 -9.92 32.23 18.55
C GLY A 99 -8.45 32.38 18.17
N THR A 100 -7.56 31.45 18.51
CA THR A 100 -6.18 31.45 18.02
C THR A 100 -6.13 30.95 16.58
N THR A 101 -5.49 31.74 15.72
CA THR A 101 -5.26 31.29 14.33
C THR A 101 -4.17 30.22 14.33
N ARG A 102 -4.53 29.01 13.93
CA ARG A 102 -3.60 27.91 13.75
C ARG A 102 -2.99 27.98 12.34
N THR A 103 -1.70 27.72 12.25
CA THR A 103 -1.05 27.56 10.94
C THR A 103 -1.39 26.17 10.39
N ALA A 104 -2.12 26.11 9.29
CA ALA A 104 -2.40 24.85 8.61
C ALA A 104 -1.12 24.26 8.03
N SER A 105 -0.96 22.94 8.15
CA SER A 105 0.18 22.21 7.60
C SER A 105 -0.16 21.60 6.24
N ASP A 106 0.87 21.39 5.42
CA ASP A 106 0.82 20.64 4.17
C ASP A 106 1.63 19.33 4.22
N VAL A 107 2.09 18.95 5.42
CA VAL A 107 2.82 17.72 5.65
C VAL A 107 2.29 16.99 6.89
N VAL A 108 2.33 15.66 6.82
CA VAL A 108 2.07 14.77 7.96
C VAL A 108 3.03 13.59 7.86
N THR A 109 3.48 13.07 9.01
CA THR A 109 4.37 11.92 9.01
C THR A 109 3.60 10.61 9.09
N TRP A 110 4.18 9.56 8.56
CA TRP A 110 3.68 8.19 8.73
C TRP A 110 3.51 7.83 10.21
N LYS A 111 4.44 8.29 11.03
CA LYS A 111 4.44 8.04 12.46
C LYS A 111 3.27 8.71 13.17
N THR A 112 2.95 9.94 12.81
CA THR A 112 1.78 10.67 13.34
C THR A 112 0.47 9.97 12.97
N LEU A 113 0.41 9.35 11.79
CA LEU A 113 -0.73 8.55 11.37
C LEU A 113 -0.81 7.16 12.05
N GLY A 114 0.16 6.80 12.88
CA GLY A 114 0.17 5.55 13.63
C GLY A 114 0.98 4.42 13.00
N PHE A 115 1.69 4.69 11.89
CA PHE A 115 2.59 3.71 11.29
C PHE A 115 3.97 3.72 11.97
N SER A 116 4.67 2.60 11.95
CA SER A 116 6.08 2.56 12.40
C SER A 116 7.03 3.26 11.43
N GLY A 117 6.61 3.44 10.18
CA GLY A 117 7.29 4.09 9.09
C GLY A 117 6.49 3.91 7.80
N ARG A 118 7.02 4.39 6.68
CA ARG A 118 6.38 4.19 5.39
C ARG A 118 6.25 2.69 5.07
N PRO A 119 5.04 2.19 4.73
CA PRO A 119 4.89 0.80 4.28
C PRO A 119 5.77 0.51 3.06
N ALA A 120 6.39 -0.67 3.04
CA ALA A 120 7.31 -1.05 1.96
C ALA A 120 6.62 -1.12 0.58
N SER A 121 5.32 -1.36 0.53
CA SER A 121 4.53 -1.40 -0.70
C SER A 121 4.21 -0.02 -1.30
N ILE A 122 4.31 1.05 -0.50
CA ILE A 122 4.00 2.42 -0.88
C ILE A 122 5.29 3.20 -1.14
N ASP A 123 5.40 3.82 -2.31
CA ASP A 123 6.50 4.74 -2.63
C ASP A 123 6.19 6.16 -2.17
N THR A 124 5.11 6.74 -2.68
CA THR A 124 4.64 8.07 -2.29
C THR A 124 3.16 8.06 -1.97
N ALA A 125 2.76 8.94 -1.07
CA ALA A 125 1.35 9.17 -0.77
C ALA A 125 1.10 10.65 -0.53
N THR A 126 0.04 11.16 -1.16
CA THR A 126 -0.46 12.51 -0.99
C THR A 126 -1.95 12.48 -0.72
N TYR A 127 -2.42 13.50 -0.01
CA TYR A 127 -3.82 13.63 0.38
C TYR A 127 -4.34 15.02 0.01
N ASN A 128 -5.52 15.08 -0.56
CA ASN A 128 -6.20 16.34 -0.86
C ASN A 128 -7.31 16.56 0.18
N PRO A 129 -7.14 17.49 1.13
CA PRO A 129 -8.15 17.73 2.17
C PRO A 129 -9.45 18.34 1.64
N ALA A 130 -9.42 19.01 0.48
CA ALA A 130 -10.63 19.57 -0.12
C ALA A 130 -11.56 18.48 -0.70
N THR A 131 -11.00 17.41 -1.23
CA THR A 131 -11.75 16.30 -1.85
C THR A 131 -11.81 15.05 -0.97
N GLY A 132 -10.90 14.91 0.00
CA GLY A 132 -10.74 13.69 0.81
C GLY A 132 -10.11 12.53 0.05
N LEU A 133 -9.50 12.77 -1.11
CA LEU A 133 -8.93 11.76 -1.98
C LEU A 133 -7.42 11.67 -1.84
N PHE A 134 -6.91 10.47 -2.14
CA PHE A 134 -5.49 10.16 -2.10
C PHE A 134 -4.94 9.91 -3.50
N ASP A 135 -3.66 10.27 -3.68
CA ASP A 135 -2.82 9.78 -4.77
C ASP A 135 -1.69 8.98 -4.15
N ILE A 136 -1.67 7.68 -4.39
CA ILE A 136 -0.73 6.75 -3.78
C ILE A 136 -0.02 5.97 -4.89
N THR A 137 1.30 6.01 -4.90
CA THR A 137 2.12 5.23 -5.83
C THR A 137 2.71 4.01 -5.15
N ALA A 138 2.69 2.90 -5.86
CA ALA A 138 3.28 1.66 -5.39
C ALA A 138 4.79 1.65 -5.62
N THR A 139 5.53 1.04 -4.70
CA THR A 139 6.97 0.79 -4.87
C THR A 139 7.26 -0.14 -6.04
N ASN A 140 6.37 -1.09 -6.27
CA ASN A 140 6.49 -2.04 -7.38
C ASN A 140 5.76 -1.51 -8.61
N THR A 141 6.47 -1.36 -9.73
CA THR A 141 5.94 -0.86 -11.00
C THR A 141 4.90 -1.76 -11.65
N GLU A 142 4.80 -3.02 -11.23
CA GLU A 142 3.78 -3.98 -11.70
C GLU A 142 2.45 -3.87 -10.94
N VAL A 143 2.42 -3.08 -9.88
CA VAL A 143 1.24 -2.84 -9.04
C VAL A 143 0.55 -1.56 -9.48
N ASP A 144 -0.77 -1.59 -9.59
CA ASP A 144 -1.58 -0.43 -9.98
C ASP A 144 -1.61 0.63 -8.88
N ASN A 145 -1.25 1.85 -9.23
CA ASN A 145 -1.32 3.00 -8.33
C ASN A 145 -2.78 3.38 -8.02
N LYS A 146 -2.98 4.08 -6.91
CA LYS A 146 -4.26 4.70 -6.55
C LYS A 146 -4.19 6.18 -6.86
N VAL A 147 -4.98 6.65 -7.80
CA VAL A 147 -5.07 8.06 -8.18
C VAL A 147 -6.51 8.54 -8.00
N GLY A 148 -6.70 9.63 -7.27
CA GLY A 148 -8.04 10.14 -6.96
C GLY A 148 -8.93 9.15 -6.19
N TRP A 149 -8.34 8.49 -5.22
CA TRP A 149 -8.96 7.33 -4.52
C TRP A 149 -9.50 7.64 -3.14
#